data_d91bf437f0cbd6dd88aa4c1d7d71664c
#
_entry.id   d91bf437f0cbd6dd88aa4c1d7d71664c
#
_cell.length_a   1.000
_cell.length_b   1.000
_cell.length_c   1.000
_cell.angle_alpha   90.00
_cell.angle_beta   90.00
_cell.angle_gamma   90.00
#
_symmetry.space_group_name_H-M   'P 1'
#
loop_
_entity.id
_entity.type
_entity.pdbx_description
1 polymer ?
#
loop_
_entity_poly.entity_id
_entity_poly.type
_entity_poly.pdbx_seq_one_letter_code
_entity_poly.pdbx_strand_id
1 'polypeptide(L)'
;MKYLACLIHTEIAQENWKGVKTAREGPIFSQLFFANDLILFAKATKRNFHTIKKVLNEFCSISGQKVNLEKFRIYFSPHTKPENITHIEHVLGIKHSKEFGKYLGIPILMDGRNKRAYDFIIDKICTRLSSWKARSLSLAGRLTLINSVTSAIPTHLMQCKLLPSKICTELDKINRNFL
;
A
#
# COMPACT_ATOMS: atom_id res chain seq x y z
N MET A 1 12.92 -11.83 7.95
CA MET A 1 12.95 -10.93 6.76
C MET A 1 14.33 -10.78 6.10
N LYS A 2 15.46 -10.63 6.82
CA LYS A 2 16.80 -10.52 6.20
C LYS A 2 17.14 -11.71 5.28
N TYR A 3 16.81 -12.94 5.70
CA TYR A 3 17.04 -14.14 4.89
C TYR A 3 16.24 -14.12 3.57
N LEU A 4 14.95 -13.72 3.62
CA LEU A 4 14.14 -13.57 2.40
C LEU A 4 14.73 -12.52 1.43
N ALA A 5 15.23 -11.39 1.96
CA ALA A 5 15.93 -10.40 1.14
C ALA A 5 17.17 -11.00 0.45
N CYS A 6 17.95 -11.81 1.18
CA CYS A 6 19.12 -12.49 0.62
C CYS A 6 18.73 -13.43 -0.53
N LEU A 7 17.72 -14.27 -0.35
CA LEU A 7 17.20 -15.15 -1.40
C LEU A 7 16.76 -14.38 -2.66
N ILE A 8 16.02 -13.28 -2.48
CA ILE A 8 15.58 -12.44 -3.59
C ILE A 8 16.80 -11.83 -4.31
N HIS A 9 17.78 -11.30 -3.57
CA HIS A 9 19.00 -10.73 -4.16
C HIS A 9 19.80 -11.77 -4.96
N THR A 10 19.90 -13.00 -4.46
CA THR A 10 20.56 -14.10 -5.17
C THR A 10 19.87 -14.39 -6.51
N GLU A 11 18.54 -14.48 -6.54
CA GLU A 11 17.78 -14.75 -7.77
C GLU A 11 17.84 -13.55 -8.75
N ILE A 12 17.98 -12.32 -8.25
CA ILE A 12 18.23 -11.14 -9.10
C ILE A 12 19.61 -11.19 -9.73
N ALA A 13 20.63 -11.53 -8.94
CA ALA A 13 22.02 -11.65 -9.45
C ALA A 13 22.15 -12.75 -10.51
N GLN A 14 21.34 -13.81 -10.42
CA GLN A 14 21.25 -14.90 -11.41
C GLN A 14 20.33 -14.58 -12.60
N GLU A 15 19.79 -13.35 -12.68
CA GLU A 15 18.82 -12.92 -13.71
C GLU A 15 17.52 -13.75 -13.77
N ASN A 16 17.22 -14.51 -12.73
CA ASN A 16 15.99 -15.29 -12.62
C ASN A 16 14.81 -14.43 -12.16
N TRP A 17 15.07 -13.36 -11.42
CA TRP A 17 14.08 -12.40 -10.95
C TRP A 17 14.35 -11.03 -11.58
N LYS A 18 13.44 -10.58 -12.45
CA LYS A 18 13.51 -9.25 -13.05
C LYS A 18 12.54 -8.32 -12.34
N GLY A 19 13.08 -7.39 -11.54
CA GLY A 19 12.32 -6.35 -10.86
C GLY A 19 11.74 -5.31 -11.83
N VAL A 20 11.13 -4.28 -11.28
CA VAL A 20 10.49 -3.19 -12.03
C VAL A 20 11.33 -1.92 -11.87
N LYS A 21 11.58 -1.20 -12.96
CA LYS A 21 12.19 0.14 -12.95
C LYS A 21 11.10 1.19 -12.93
N THR A 22 11.26 2.21 -12.10
CA THR A 22 10.34 3.36 -12.03
C THR A 22 10.59 4.39 -13.14
N ALA A 23 11.82 4.44 -13.66
CA ALA A 23 12.24 5.31 -14.75
C ALA A 23 13.26 4.59 -15.62
N ARG A 24 13.55 5.14 -16.82
CA ARG A 24 14.45 4.54 -17.81
C ARG A 24 15.84 4.27 -17.24
N GLU A 25 16.36 5.18 -16.41
CA GLU A 25 17.65 5.07 -15.71
C GLU A 25 17.49 4.96 -14.18
N GLY A 26 16.27 4.72 -13.72
CA GLY A 26 15.94 4.62 -12.31
C GLY A 26 16.36 3.29 -11.68
N PRO A 27 16.37 3.22 -10.34
CA PRO A 27 16.69 2.01 -9.61
C PRO A 27 15.68 0.89 -9.92
N ILE A 28 16.15 -0.35 -9.78
CA ILE A 28 15.31 -1.54 -9.91
C ILE A 28 14.68 -1.84 -8.55
N PHE A 29 13.37 -1.88 -8.50
CA PHE A 29 12.62 -2.32 -7.33
C PHE A 29 12.25 -3.81 -7.48
N SER A 30 12.54 -4.59 -6.47
CA SER A 30 12.18 -6.01 -6.38
C SER A 30 11.31 -6.31 -5.17
N GLN A 31 11.51 -5.56 -4.08
CA GLN A 31 10.83 -5.78 -2.81
C GLN A 31 10.78 -4.52 -1.95
N LEU A 32 9.75 -4.41 -1.12
CA LEU A 32 9.67 -3.49 0.01
C LEU A 32 9.26 -4.28 1.25
N PHE A 33 10.00 -4.07 2.34
CA PHE A 33 9.72 -4.70 3.63
C PHE A 33 9.43 -3.65 4.67
N PHE A 34 8.40 -3.89 5.45
CA PHE A 34 8.14 -3.15 6.68
C PHE A 34 7.51 -4.10 7.71
N ALA A 35 8.23 -4.39 8.78
CA ALA A 35 7.84 -5.38 9.77
C ALA A 35 7.41 -6.72 9.10
N ASN A 36 6.12 -7.07 9.16
CA ASN A 36 5.56 -8.27 8.54
C ASN A 36 4.92 -8.02 7.18
N ASP A 37 4.86 -6.76 6.74
CA ASP A 37 4.30 -6.41 5.43
C ASP A 37 5.37 -6.52 4.34
N LEU A 38 5.01 -7.15 3.24
CA LEU A 38 5.87 -7.44 2.11
C LEU A 38 5.19 -7.05 0.81
N ILE A 39 5.87 -6.22 0.00
CA ILE A 39 5.51 -5.99 -1.39
C ILE A 39 6.63 -6.51 -2.27
N LEU A 40 6.28 -7.33 -3.26
CA LEU A 40 7.19 -7.85 -4.27
C LEU A 40 6.90 -7.22 -5.63
N PHE A 41 7.94 -6.83 -6.33
CA PHE A 41 7.86 -6.26 -7.68
C PHE A 41 8.56 -7.16 -8.67
N ALA A 42 7.87 -7.51 -9.74
CA ALA A 42 8.44 -8.35 -10.80
C ALA A 42 7.81 -8.06 -12.16
N LYS A 43 8.55 -8.26 -13.24
CA LYS A 43 7.96 -8.30 -14.58
C LYS A 43 7.00 -9.50 -14.67
N ALA A 44 5.83 -9.28 -15.29
CA ALA A 44 4.78 -10.29 -15.43
C ALA A 44 5.18 -11.37 -16.47
N THR A 45 6.12 -12.22 -16.11
CA THR A 45 6.61 -13.34 -16.93
C THR A 45 6.48 -14.65 -16.16
N LYS A 46 6.24 -15.74 -16.89
CA LYS A 46 6.13 -17.10 -16.30
C LYS A 46 7.35 -17.43 -15.44
N ARG A 47 8.57 -17.14 -15.94
CA ARG A 47 9.82 -17.40 -15.23
C ARG A 47 9.90 -16.68 -13.89
N ASN A 48 9.62 -15.38 -13.85
CA ASN A 48 9.66 -14.60 -12.61
C ASN A 48 8.72 -15.17 -11.54
N PHE A 49 7.51 -15.58 -11.94
CA PHE A 49 6.54 -16.09 -10.96
C PHE A 49 6.86 -17.48 -10.44
N HIS A 50 7.47 -18.33 -11.24
CA HIS A 50 8.04 -19.60 -10.75
C HIS A 50 9.17 -19.34 -9.74
N THR A 51 10.04 -18.39 -10.02
CA THR A 51 11.11 -17.98 -9.10
C THR A 51 10.55 -17.40 -7.79
N ILE A 52 9.53 -16.53 -7.87
CA ILE A 52 8.85 -15.99 -6.67
C ILE A 52 8.28 -17.12 -5.82
N LYS A 53 7.56 -18.07 -6.43
CA LYS A 53 6.97 -19.20 -5.72
C LYS A 53 8.05 -20.07 -5.05
N LYS A 54 9.14 -20.35 -5.77
CA LYS A 54 10.30 -21.09 -5.24
C LYS A 54 10.88 -20.40 -4.02
N VAL A 55 11.20 -19.12 -4.12
CA VAL A 55 11.79 -18.30 -3.03
C VAL A 55 10.88 -18.24 -1.81
N LEU A 56 9.58 -18.01 -2.01
CA LEU A 56 8.62 -17.98 -0.90
C LEU A 56 8.48 -19.34 -0.21
N ASN A 57 8.44 -20.45 -0.98
CA ASN A 57 8.37 -21.80 -0.42
C ASN A 57 9.65 -22.14 0.36
N GLU A 58 10.83 -21.82 -0.17
CA GLU A 58 12.11 -22.00 0.50
C GLU A 58 12.18 -21.19 1.80
N PHE A 59 11.78 -19.91 1.76
CA PHE A 59 11.70 -19.08 2.95
C PHE A 59 10.75 -19.67 4.00
N CYS A 60 9.56 -20.11 3.59
CA CYS A 60 8.57 -20.72 4.50
C CYS A 60 9.10 -22.01 5.14
N SER A 61 9.80 -22.85 4.39
CA SER A 61 10.34 -24.13 4.88
C SER A 61 11.43 -23.94 5.94
N ILE A 62 12.27 -22.90 5.77
CA ILE A 62 13.40 -22.65 6.67
C ILE A 62 12.97 -21.81 7.88
N SER A 63 12.10 -20.79 7.68
CA SER A 63 11.69 -19.88 8.75
C SER A 63 10.55 -20.39 9.61
N GLY A 64 9.83 -21.44 9.18
CA GLY A 64 8.59 -21.89 9.80
C GLY A 64 7.40 -20.92 9.62
N GLN A 65 7.61 -19.80 8.94
CA GLN A 65 6.53 -18.85 8.63
C GLN A 65 5.68 -19.34 7.46
N LYS A 66 4.43 -18.91 7.39
CA LYS A 66 3.52 -19.25 6.30
C LYS A 66 2.99 -17.99 5.65
N VAL A 67 2.95 -17.97 4.31
CA VAL A 67 2.29 -16.91 3.56
C VAL A 67 0.78 -17.01 3.78
N ASN A 68 0.15 -15.95 4.24
CA ASN A 68 -1.30 -15.89 4.35
C ASN A 68 -1.92 -15.57 2.99
N LEU A 69 -2.41 -16.62 2.32
CA LEU A 69 -2.98 -16.50 0.96
C LEU A 69 -4.28 -15.69 0.93
N GLU A 70 -5.04 -15.61 2.03
CA GLU A 70 -6.25 -14.79 2.11
C GLU A 70 -5.96 -13.28 2.06
N LYS A 71 -4.81 -12.88 2.63
CA LYS A 71 -4.33 -11.49 2.61
C LYS A 71 -3.46 -11.18 1.40
N PHE A 72 -3.01 -12.19 0.68
CA PHE A 72 -2.17 -12.00 -0.50
C PHE A 72 -2.99 -11.36 -1.62
N ARG A 73 -2.40 -10.37 -2.29
CA ARG A 73 -3.02 -9.67 -3.42
C ARG A 73 -2.00 -9.56 -4.54
N ILE A 74 -2.48 -9.77 -5.76
CA ILE A 74 -1.67 -9.58 -6.96
C ILE A 74 -2.28 -8.42 -7.74
N TYR A 75 -1.44 -7.54 -8.21
CA TYR A 75 -1.84 -6.46 -9.09
C TYR A 75 -1.00 -6.51 -10.38
N PHE A 76 -1.66 -6.36 -11.51
CA PHE A 76 -1.00 -6.30 -12.81
C PHE A 76 -1.10 -4.90 -13.40
N SER A 77 -0.03 -4.47 -14.09
CA SER A 77 -0.07 -3.27 -14.93
C SER A 77 -1.15 -3.42 -16.02
N PRO A 78 -1.86 -2.33 -16.39
CA PRO A 78 -2.88 -2.35 -17.45
C PRO A 78 -2.38 -2.92 -18.79
N HIS A 79 -1.08 -2.83 -19.06
CA HIS A 79 -0.45 -3.34 -20.29
C HIS A 79 0.02 -4.80 -20.19
N THR A 80 -0.32 -5.50 -19.10
CA THR A 80 0.07 -6.92 -18.96
C THR A 80 -0.78 -7.80 -19.89
N LYS A 81 -0.12 -8.69 -20.64
CA LYS A 81 -0.81 -9.62 -21.56
C LYS A 81 -1.76 -10.55 -20.78
N PRO A 82 -3.01 -10.74 -21.23
CA PRO A 82 -3.99 -11.61 -20.56
C PRO A 82 -3.51 -13.04 -20.31
N GLU A 83 -2.77 -13.60 -21.28
CA GLU A 83 -2.19 -14.97 -21.16
C GLU A 83 -1.26 -15.10 -19.94
N ASN A 84 -0.46 -14.05 -19.66
CA ASN A 84 0.43 -14.05 -18.50
C ASN A 84 -0.37 -13.93 -17.20
N ILE A 85 -1.43 -13.12 -17.19
CA ILE A 85 -2.32 -12.97 -16.02
C ILE A 85 -2.91 -14.33 -15.65
N THR A 86 -3.58 -15.00 -16.62
CA THR A 86 -4.22 -16.29 -16.40
C THR A 86 -3.22 -17.36 -15.92
N HIS A 87 -2.01 -17.38 -16.52
CA HIS A 87 -0.99 -18.33 -16.13
C HIS A 87 -0.49 -18.08 -14.69
N ILE A 88 -0.25 -16.82 -14.33
CA ILE A 88 0.26 -16.44 -13.02
C ILE A 88 -0.78 -16.74 -11.93
N GLU A 89 -2.05 -16.46 -12.18
CA GLU A 89 -3.15 -16.80 -11.28
C GLU A 89 -3.22 -18.31 -11.04
N HIS A 90 -3.08 -19.10 -12.09
CA HIS A 90 -3.07 -20.55 -11.98
C HIS A 90 -1.87 -21.06 -11.18
N VAL A 91 -0.66 -20.51 -11.41
CA VAL A 91 0.57 -20.94 -10.70
C VAL A 91 0.52 -20.59 -9.22
N LEU A 92 -0.01 -19.43 -8.86
CA LEU A 92 -0.08 -18.95 -7.48
C LEU A 92 -1.36 -19.39 -6.77
N GLY A 93 -2.40 -19.80 -7.50
CA GLY A 93 -3.70 -20.17 -6.94
C GLY A 93 -4.50 -18.97 -6.40
N ILE A 94 -4.20 -17.75 -6.88
CA ILE A 94 -4.76 -16.50 -6.35
C ILE A 94 -5.22 -15.62 -7.51
N LYS A 95 -6.45 -15.11 -7.41
CA LYS A 95 -6.98 -14.13 -8.38
C LYS A 95 -6.36 -12.75 -8.17
N HIS A 96 -6.11 -12.04 -9.27
CA HIS A 96 -5.61 -10.67 -9.20
C HIS A 96 -6.69 -9.71 -8.66
N SER A 97 -6.25 -8.66 -8.01
CA SER A 97 -7.10 -7.56 -7.57
C SER A 97 -7.03 -6.42 -8.59
N LYS A 98 -8.17 -5.77 -8.86
CA LYS A 98 -8.22 -4.54 -9.65
C LYS A 98 -7.76 -3.32 -8.84
N GLU A 99 -7.84 -3.40 -7.53
CA GLU A 99 -7.47 -2.32 -6.62
C GLU A 99 -6.19 -2.67 -5.88
N PHE A 100 -5.25 -1.75 -5.90
CA PHE A 100 -4.14 -1.76 -4.97
C PHE A 100 -4.71 -1.54 -3.57
N GLY A 101 -4.53 -2.48 -2.67
CA GLY A 101 -4.97 -2.35 -1.30
C GLY A 101 -4.31 -1.17 -0.55
N LYS A 102 -4.22 -1.29 0.76
CA LYS A 102 -3.50 -0.34 1.62
C LYS A 102 -2.13 -0.90 1.95
N TYR A 103 -1.11 -0.04 1.93
CA TYR A 103 0.22 -0.33 2.46
C TYR A 103 0.51 0.62 3.60
N LEU A 104 0.81 0.09 4.77
CA LEU A 104 1.02 0.85 6.01
C LEU A 104 -0.15 1.80 6.34
N GLY A 105 -1.38 1.35 6.09
CA GLY A 105 -2.58 2.14 6.33
C GLY A 105 -2.91 3.19 5.27
N ILE A 106 -2.04 3.40 4.29
CA ILE A 106 -2.22 4.34 3.18
C ILE A 106 -2.66 3.56 1.93
N PRO A 107 -3.77 3.96 1.27
CA PRO A 107 -4.14 3.39 -0.03
C PRO A 107 -3.03 3.64 -1.06
N ILE A 108 -2.66 2.60 -1.79
CA ILE A 108 -1.74 2.74 -2.93
C ILE A 108 -2.56 3.31 -4.08
N LEU A 109 -2.49 4.63 -4.25
CA LEU A 109 -3.29 5.36 -5.23
C LEU A 109 -2.64 5.27 -6.60
N MET A 110 -3.40 4.76 -7.58
CA MET A 110 -2.97 4.74 -8.97
C MET A 110 -2.97 6.15 -9.57
N ASP A 111 -4.03 6.92 -9.32
CA ASP A 111 -4.19 8.29 -9.81
C ASP A 111 -4.37 9.27 -8.64
N GLY A 112 -3.30 10.02 -8.35
CA GLY A 112 -3.32 11.05 -7.30
C GLY A 112 -4.14 12.30 -7.64
N ARG A 113 -4.68 12.42 -8.85
CA ARG A 113 -5.56 13.50 -9.26
C ARG A 113 -7.02 13.22 -8.90
N ASN A 114 -7.36 11.96 -8.63
CA ASN A 114 -8.72 11.59 -8.28
C ASN A 114 -9.05 12.01 -6.84
N LYS A 115 -10.00 12.94 -6.69
CA LYS A 115 -10.46 13.44 -5.38
C LYS A 115 -10.93 12.30 -4.46
N ARG A 116 -11.67 11.32 -5.00
CA ARG A 116 -12.18 10.16 -4.25
C ARG A 116 -11.08 9.33 -3.58
N ALA A 117 -9.85 9.44 -4.11
CA ALA A 117 -8.71 8.77 -3.52
C ALA A 117 -8.37 9.26 -2.09
N TYR A 118 -8.90 10.41 -1.68
CA TYR A 118 -8.68 11.03 -0.36
C TYR A 118 -9.91 10.99 0.54
N ASP A 119 -11.06 10.48 0.07
CA ASP A 119 -12.32 10.43 0.84
C ASP A 119 -12.13 9.70 2.16
N PHE A 120 -11.27 8.66 2.20
CA PHE A 120 -10.98 7.92 3.43
C PHE A 120 -10.39 8.80 4.56
N ILE A 121 -9.68 9.89 4.25
CA ILE A 121 -9.15 10.83 5.25
C ILE A 121 -10.30 11.68 5.78
N ILE A 122 -11.12 12.20 4.88
CA ILE A 122 -12.29 13.00 5.20
C ILE A 122 -13.23 12.19 6.10
N ASP A 123 -13.55 10.96 5.70
CA ASP A 123 -14.40 10.04 6.48
C ASP A 123 -13.82 9.76 7.86
N LYS A 124 -12.50 9.53 7.95
CA LYS A 124 -11.84 9.28 9.22
C LYS A 124 -11.91 10.47 10.16
N ILE A 125 -11.73 11.69 9.64
CA ILE A 125 -11.86 12.93 10.41
C ILE A 125 -13.31 13.15 10.82
N CYS A 126 -14.25 13.05 9.90
CA CYS A 126 -15.69 13.21 10.18
C CYS A 126 -16.16 12.21 11.26
N THR A 127 -15.73 10.95 11.18
CA THR A 127 -16.05 9.93 12.19
C THR A 127 -15.52 10.32 13.57
N ARG A 128 -14.32 10.89 13.67
CA ARG A 128 -13.77 11.36 14.95
C ARG A 128 -14.52 12.56 15.51
N LEU A 129 -14.88 13.51 14.66
CA LEU A 129 -15.59 14.73 15.07
C LEU A 129 -17.08 14.49 15.36
N SER A 130 -17.71 13.52 14.73
CA SER A 130 -19.14 13.19 14.93
C SER A 130 -19.42 12.37 16.18
N SER A 131 -18.40 11.89 16.90
CA SER A 131 -18.59 11.11 18.11
C SER A 131 -19.35 11.93 19.16
N TRP A 132 -20.23 11.28 19.96
CA TRP A 132 -20.98 11.97 21.02
C TRP A 132 -20.08 12.64 22.06
N LYS A 133 -18.92 12.04 22.36
CA LYS A 133 -17.89 12.62 23.24
C LYS A 133 -17.35 13.93 22.70
N ALA A 134 -17.09 14.00 21.39
CA ALA A 134 -16.60 15.22 20.75
C ALA A 134 -17.63 16.36 20.83
N ARG A 135 -18.92 16.08 20.72
CA ARG A 135 -20.01 17.07 20.81
C ARG A 135 -20.18 17.67 22.20
N SER A 136 -19.83 16.93 23.26
CA SER A 136 -19.93 17.39 24.65
C SER A 136 -18.73 18.21 25.11
N LEU A 137 -17.71 18.40 24.26
CA LEU A 137 -16.50 19.15 24.61
C LEU A 137 -16.77 20.66 24.65
N SER A 138 -16.11 21.33 25.61
CA SER A 138 -15.96 22.78 25.61
C SER A 138 -15.17 23.26 24.38
N LEU A 139 -15.19 24.57 24.09
CA LEU A 139 -14.43 25.13 22.96
C LEU A 139 -12.93 24.79 23.06
N ALA A 140 -12.32 24.89 24.25
CA ALA A 140 -10.93 24.52 24.48
C ALA A 140 -10.70 23.02 24.21
N GLY A 141 -11.63 22.15 24.64
CA GLY A 141 -11.57 20.71 24.36
C GLY A 141 -11.69 20.39 22.87
N ARG A 142 -12.55 21.10 22.12
CA ARG A 142 -12.66 20.96 20.66
C ARG A 142 -11.36 21.36 19.96
N LEU A 143 -10.76 22.48 20.35
CA LEU A 143 -9.48 22.93 19.80
C LEU A 143 -8.37 21.91 20.06
N THR A 144 -8.30 21.36 21.28
CA THR A 144 -7.35 20.31 21.62
C THR A 144 -7.56 19.06 20.76
N LEU A 145 -8.82 18.63 20.52
CA LEU A 145 -9.15 17.50 19.67
C LEU A 145 -8.72 17.75 18.22
N ILE A 146 -8.95 18.94 17.68
CA ILE A 146 -8.51 19.30 16.33
C ILE A 146 -6.99 19.16 16.24
N ASN A 147 -6.26 19.81 17.13
CA ASN A 147 -4.79 19.86 17.06
C ASN A 147 -4.13 18.50 17.29
N SER A 148 -4.63 17.71 18.24
CA SER A 148 -3.99 16.44 18.60
C SER A 148 -4.42 15.25 17.74
N VAL A 149 -5.62 15.28 17.18
CA VAL A 149 -6.18 14.13 16.45
C VAL A 149 -6.43 14.45 14.98
N THR A 150 -7.27 15.45 14.68
CA THR A 150 -7.70 15.66 13.28
C THR A 150 -6.60 16.23 12.41
N SER A 151 -5.73 17.08 12.96
CA SER A 151 -4.56 17.61 12.24
C SER A 151 -3.46 16.55 12.05
N ALA A 152 -3.38 15.55 12.96
CA ALA A 152 -2.41 14.46 12.85
C ALA A 152 -2.80 13.40 11.79
N ILE A 153 -4.09 13.20 11.52
CA ILE A 153 -4.57 12.19 10.56
C ILE A 153 -4.01 12.41 9.15
N PRO A 154 -4.07 13.60 8.52
CA PRO A 154 -3.51 13.82 7.20
C PRO A 154 -1.98 13.84 7.18
N THR A 155 -1.31 14.18 8.30
CA THR A 155 0.15 14.27 8.38
C THR A 155 0.82 12.97 7.98
N HIS A 156 0.27 11.82 8.37
CA HIS A 156 0.81 10.50 8.00
C HIS A 156 0.83 10.30 6.47
N LEU A 157 -0.19 10.76 5.75
CA LEU A 157 -0.18 10.71 4.28
C LEU A 157 0.73 11.79 3.68
N MET A 158 0.79 12.97 4.30
CA MET A 158 1.64 14.08 3.83
C MET A 158 3.13 13.73 3.86
N GLN A 159 3.56 12.82 4.74
CA GLN A 159 4.93 12.30 4.73
C GLN A 159 5.29 11.54 3.44
N CYS A 160 4.29 10.97 2.77
CA CYS A 160 4.49 10.21 1.55
C CYS A 160 4.07 10.96 0.29
N LYS A 161 3.12 11.90 0.40
CA LYS A 161 2.53 12.58 -0.75
C LYS A 161 1.92 13.93 -0.37
N LEU A 162 2.11 14.91 -1.24
CA LEU A 162 1.44 16.21 -1.10
C LEU A 162 -0.06 16.04 -1.31
N LEU A 163 -0.86 16.63 -0.43
CA LEU A 163 -2.31 16.70 -0.58
C LEU A 163 -2.68 17.80 -1.58
N PRO A 164 -3.67 17.55 -2.46
CA PRO A 164 -4.23 18.60 -3.29
C PRO A 164 -4.81 19.75 -2.44
N SER A 165 -4.61 20.98 -2.88
CA SER A 165 -5.09 22.18 -2.16
C SER A 165 -6.60 22.14 -1.88
N LYS A 166 -7.40 21.58 -2.79
CA LYS A 166 -8.85 21.39 -2.60
C LYS A 166 -9.17 20.51 -1.38
N ILE A 167 -8.40 19.46 -1.15
CA ILE A 167 -8.57 18.57 0.00
C ILE A 167 -8.17 19.31 1.29
N CYS A 168 -7.05 20.04 1.29
CA CYS A 168 -6.65 20.86 2.44
C CYS A 168 -7.75 21.86 2.83
N THR A 169 -8.30 22.59 1.86
CA THR A 169 -9.39 23.55 2.09
C THR A 169 -10.64 22.88 2.67
N GLU A 170 -10.96 21.66 2.22
CA GLU A 170 -12.10 20.88 2.74
C GLU A 170 -11.86 20.43 4.18
N LEU A 171 -10.66 19.98 4.51
CA LEU A 171 -10.28 19.62 5.88
C LEU A 171 -10.33 20.82 6.83
N ASP A 172 -9.84 21.98 6.39
CA ASP A 172 -9.91 23.22 7.16
C ASP A 172 -11.34 23.67 7.39
N LYS A 173 -12.23 23.52 6.40
CA LYS A 173 -13.65 23.79 6.53
C LYS A 173 -14.32 22.88 7.56
N ILE A 174 -14.00 21.58 7.54
CA ILE A 174 -14.54 20.62 8.53
C ILE A 174 -14.10 21.00 9.94
N ASN A 175 -12.80 21.31 10.14
CA ASN A 175 -12.27 21.71 11.44
C ASN A 175 -12.90 23.01 11.94
N ARG A 176 -13.06 24.02 11.08
CA ARG A 176 -13.73 25.30 11.44
C ARG A 176 -15.19 25.11 11.83
N ASN A 177 -15.91 24.27 11.11
CA ASN A 177 -17.33 24.00 11.42
C ASN A 177 -17.53 23.21 12.71
N PHE A 178 -16.51 22.53 13.19
CA PHE A 178 -16.53 21.79 14.44
C PHE A 178 -16.27 22.67 15.66
N LEU A 179 -15.48 23.74 15.52
CA LEU A 179 -15.24 24.74 16.57
C LEU A 179 -16.50 25.50 16.92
#